data_5dd037dbe88a668a2a810710500ed0f8
#
_entry.id   5dd037dbe88a668a2a810710500ed0f8
#
_cell.length_a   1.000
_cell.length_b   1.000
_cell.length_c   1.000
_cell.angle_alpha   90.00
_cell.angle_beta   90.00
_cell.angle_gamma   90.00
#
_symmetry.space_group_name_H-M   'P 1'
#
loop_
_entity.id
_entity.type
_entity.pdbx_description
1 polymer ?
#
loop_
_entity_poly.entity_id
_entity_poly.type
_entity_poly.pdbx_seq_one_letter_code
_entity_poly.pdbx_strand_id
1 'polypeptide(L)' 'MTLEEAQKQVDQWVKTYGVRYFSELTNMAVLTEEVGELARVMARKYGDQSFKEGEKDNIDEEIADVLWVLLC' A
#
# COMPACT_ATOMS: atom_id res chain seq x y z
N MET A 1 7.28 -8.09 16.09
CA MET A 1 6.64 -8.89 15.02
C MET A 1 7.66 -9.16 13.92
N THR A 2 7.77 -10.39 13.45
CA THR A 2 8.60 -10.74 12.30
C THR A 2 7.81 -10.58 11.00
N LEU A 3 8.51 -10.55 9.85
CA LEU A 3 7.85 -10.57 8.55
C LEU A 3 7.00 -11.83 8.38
N GLU A 4 7.50 -12.97 8.87
CA GLU A 4 6.75 -14.22 8.81
C GLU A 4 5.45 -14.15 9.60
N GLU A 5 5.48 -13.58 10.79
CA GLU A 5 4.27 -13.35 11.59
C GLU A 5 3.30 -12.39 10.90
N ALA A 6 3.81 -11.31 10.32
CA ALA A 6 2.98 -10.36 9.57
C ALA A 6 2.32 -11.03 8.37
N GLN A 7 3.05 -11.87 7.63
CA GLN A 7 2.50 -12.62 6.49
C GLN A 7 1.39 -13.58 6.94
N LYS A 8 1.56 -14.24 8.07
CA LYS A 8 0.53 -15.13 8.62
C LYS A 8 -0.73 -14.37 9.01
N GLN A 9 -0.58 -13.20 9.61
CA GLN A 9 -1.72 -12.36 9.97
C GLN A 9 -2.48 -11.88 8.73
N VAL A 10 -1.77 -11.45 7.69
CA VAL A 10 -2.38 -11.05 6.41
C VAL A 10 -3.11 -12.22 5.78
N ASP A 11 -2.49 -13.39 5.73
CA ASP A 11 -3.09 -14.60 5.19
C ASP A 11 -4.39 -14.98 5.92
N GLN A 12 -4.38 -14.92 7.23
CA GLN A 12 -5.55 -15.18 8.06
C GLN A 12 -6.66 -14.17 7.77
N TRP A 13 -6.31 -12.89 7.63
CA TRP A 13 -7.28 -11.85 7.30
C TRP A 13 -7.90 -12.07 5.93
N VAL A 14 -7.09 -12.38 4.92
CA VAL A 14 -7.57 -12.64 3.55
C VAL A 14 -8.54 -13.83 3.54
N LYS A 15 -8.20 -14.91 4.26
CA LYS A 15 -9.04 -16.11 4.33
C LYS A 15 -10.33 -15.92 5.13
N THR A 16 -10.33 -14.97 6.09
CA THR A 16 -11.48 -14.73 6.97
C THR A 16 -12.42 -13.66 6.40
N TYR A 17 -11.87 -12.55 5.93
CA TYR A 17 -12.63 -11.37 5.50
C TYR A 17 -12.52 -11.08 4.02
N GLY A 18 -11.39 -11.43 3.40
CA GLY A 18 -11.21 -11.30 1.98
C GLY A 18 -11.88 -12.45 1.25
N VAL A 19 -12.19 -12.25 -0.03
CA VAL A 19 -12.80 -13.31 -0.86
C VAL A 19 -11.71 -14.29 -1.31
N ARG A 20 -10.59 -13.77 -1.76
CA ARG A 20 -9.45 -14.55 -2.26
C ARG A 20 -8.24 -13.65 -2.47
N TYR A 21 -7.08 -14.25 -2.67
CA TYR A 21 -5.93 -13.54 -3.19
C TYR A 21 -6.15 -13.17 -4.67
N PHE A 22 -5.61 -12.05 -5.08
CA PHE A 22 -5.48 -11.73 -6.49
C PHE A 22 -4.41 -12.62 -7.13
N SER A 23 -4.43 -12.73 -8.47
CA SER A 23 -3.32 -13.36 -9.18
C SER A 23 -2.04 -12.55 -8.98
N GLU A 24 -0.89 -13.20 -9.19
CA GLU A 24 0.42 -12.55 -9.04
C GLU A 24 0.55 -11.32 -9.95
N LEU A 25 0.04 -11.41 -11.18
CA LEU A 25 0.08 -10.28 -12.10
C LEU A 25 -0.77 -9.11 -11.62
N THR A 26 -1.98 -9.38 -11.15
CA THR A 26 -2.85 -8.34 -10.60
C THR A 26 -2.23 -7.72 -9.36
N ASN A 27 -1.66 -8.54 -8.48
CA ASN A 27 -0.99 -8.04 -7.27
C ASN A 27 0.20 -7.14 -7.61
N MET A 28 0.95 -7.47 -8.66
CA MET A 28 2.04 -6.62 -9.14
C MET A 28 1.54 -5.28 -9.67
N ALA A 29 0.43 -5.28 -10.39
CA ALA A 29 -0.21 -4.05 -10.87
C ALA A 29 -0.69 -3.17 -9.71
N VAL A 30 -1.30 -3.77 -8.70
CA VAL A 30 -1.75 -3.06 -7.50
C VAL A 30 -0.55 -2.48 -6.75
N LEU A 31 0.55 -3.23 -6.63
CA LEU A 31 1.78 -2.73 -6.02
C LEU A 31 2.28 -1.49 -6.76
N THR A 32 2.29 -1.52 -8.09
CA THR A 32 2.73 -0.39 -8.90
C THR A 32 1.85 0.84 -8.67
N GLU A 33 0.54 0.65 -8.58
CA GLU A 33 -0.40 1.74 -8.26
C GLU A 33 -0.12 2.34 -6.87
N GLU A 34 0.06 1.51 -5.86
CA GLU A 34 0.30 1.98 -4.49
C GLU A 34 1.65 2.69 -4.36
N VAL A 35 2.69 2.22 -5.04
CA VAL A 35 3.98 2.92 -5.10
C VAL A 35 3.81 4.27 -5.78
N GLY A 36 3.00 4.34 -6.84
CA GLY A 36 2.69 5.61 -7.52
C GLY A 36 1.98 6.60 -6.61
N GLU A 37 1.03 6.15 -5.80
CA GLU A 37 0.33 6.99 -4.83
C GLU A 37 1.28 7.50 -3.74
N LEU A 38 2.17 6.65 -3.25
CA LEU A 38 3.22 7.06 -2.32
C LEU A 38 4.14 8.11 -2.96
N ALA A 39 4.58 7.88 -4.21
CA ALA A 39 5.42 8.82 -4.94
C ALA A 39 4.75 10.18 -5.10
N ARG A 40 3.44 10.19 -5.36
CA ARG A 40 2.64 11.41 -5.47
C ARG A 40 2.69 12.23 -4.18
N VAL A 41 2.47 11.59 -3.04
CA VAL A 41 2.52 12.28 -1.73
C VAL A 41 3.94 12.75 -1.43
N MET A 42 4.96 11.91 -1.69
CA MET A 42 6.37 12.27 -1.48
C MET A 42 6.78 13.50 -2.30
N ALA A 43 6.36 13.54 -3.57
CA ALA A 43 6.68 14.67 -4.47
C ALA A 43 6.04 15.98 -3.98
N ARG A 44 4.88 15.90 -3.37
CA ARG A 44 4.16 17.07 -2.85
C ARG A 44 4.64 17.52 -1.48
N LYS A 45 5.01 16.57 -0.63
CA LYS A 45 5.46 16.86 0.74
C LYS A 45 6.93 17.33 0.78
N TYR A 46 7.80 16.69 0.01
CA TYR A 46 9.24 16.88 0.06
C TYR A 46 9.86 17.35 -1.25
N GLY A 47 9.10 17.34 -2.34
CA GLY A 47 9.59 17.71 -3.67
C GLY A 47 9.13 19.08 -4.11
N ASP A 48 9.11 19.27 -5.42
CA ASP A 48 8.81 20.57 -6.06
C ASP A 48 7.33 20.81 -6.32
N GLN A 49 6.49 19.82 -6.05
CA GLN A 49 5.04 19.92 -6.20
C GLN A 49 4.40 20.25 -4.86
N SER A 50 3.16 20.76 -4.93
CA SER A 50 2.41 21.10 -3.72
C SER A 50 1.06 20.38 -3.72
N PHE A 51 0.51 20.14 -2.53
CA PHE A 51 -0.85 19.65 -2.39
C PHE A 51 -1.84 20.69 -2.90
N LYS A 52 -2.88 20.21 -3.58
CA LYS A 52 -4.04 21.07 -3.91
C LYS A 52 -4.91 21.21 -2.68
N GLU A 53 -5.75 22.24 -2.68
CA GLU A 53 -6.71 22.42 -1.61
C GLU A 53 -7.59 21.18 -1.45
N GLY A 54 -7.71 20.70 -0.21
CA GLY A 54 -8.48 19.50 0.10
C GLY A 54 -7.74 18.17 -0.04
N GLU A 55 -6.53 18.16 -0.59
CA GLU A 55 -5.71 16.95 -0.64
C GLU A 55 -5.04 16.68 0.71
N LYS A 56 -4.94 15.41 1.08
CA LYS A 56 -4.38 15.00 2.37
C LYS A 56 -2.90 14.72 2.27
N ASP A 57 -2.18 15.08 3.33
CA ASP A 57 -0.83 14.59 3.60
C ASP A 57 -0.95 13.32 4.43
N ASN A 58 -1.11 12.19 3.76
CA ASN A 58 -1.34 10.88 4.36
C ASN A 58 -0.21 9.89 4.03
N ILE A 59 1.04 10.34 4.12
CA ILE A 59 2.21 9.54 3.75
C ILE A 59 2.30 8.24 4.55
N ASP A 60 1.92 8.24 5.81
CA ASP A 60 1.90 7.05 6.66
C ASP A 60 0.93 5.99 6.14
N GLU A 61 -0.26 6.40 5.70
CA GLU A 61 -1.24 5.50 5.09
C GLU A 61 -0.71 4.93 3.77
N GLU A 62 -0.09 5.77 2.95
CA GLU A 62 0.44 5.33 1.65
C GLU A 62 1.61 4.35 1.82
N ILE A 63 2.46 4.55 2.81
CA ILE A 63 3.53 3.59 3.13
C ILE A 63 2.93 2.27 3.61
N ALA A 64 1.91 2.33 4.46
CA ALA A 64 1.23 1.13 4.96
C ALA A 64 0.57 0.35 3.82
N ASP A 65 -0.04 1.03 2.85
CA ASP A 65 -0.67 0.40 1.69
C ASP A 65 0.35 -0.36 0.83
N VAL A 66 1.52 0.23 0.60
CA VAL A 66 2.61 -0.46 -0.12
C VAL A 66 3.05 -1.71 0.64
N LEU A 67 3.26 -1.59 1.95
CA LEU A 67 3.66 -2.72 2.78
C LEU A 67 2.61 -3.84 2.76
N TRP A 68 1.33 -3.48 2.85
CA TRP A 68 0.24 -4.45 2.78
C TRP A 68 0.28 -5.29 1.51
N VAL A 69 0.44 -4.63 0.36
CA VAL A 69 0.50 -5.34 -0.93
C VAL A 69 1.71 -6.26 -1.00
N LEU A 70 2.86 -5.81 -0.47
CA LEU A 70 4.07 -6.63 -0.41
C LEU A 70 3.89 -7.88 0.46
N LEU A 71 3.14 -7.76 1.54
CA LEU A 71 2.86 -8.90 2.43
C LEU A 71 1.86 -9.89 1.81
N CYS A 72 0.97 -9.43 0.96
CA CYS A 72 0.10 -10.31 0.21
C CYS A 72 0.88 -11.14 -0.81
#